data_622646decfc5832d8640a44af13fd36c
#
_entry.id   622646decfc5832d8640a44af13fd36c
#
_cell.length_a   1.000
_cell.length_b   1.000
_cell.length_c   1.000
_cell.angle_alpha   90.00
_cell.angle_beta   90.00
_cell.angle_gamma   90.00
#
_symmetry.space_group_name_H-M   'P 1'
#
loop_
_entity.id
_entity.type
_entity.pdbx_description
1 polymer ?
#
loop_
_entity_poly.entity_id
_entity_poly.type
_entity_poly.pdbx_seq_one_letter_code
_entity_poly.pdbx_strand_id
1 'polypeptide(L)'
;MRPLTARRLVTAAVLAVTLPGAASCAVGPERATPVGAVAPAPAASASASPAAPVVPARVPETLSFTAKTLDGTAFSAAALAGKPVVLWFWAPWCATCASQAWTVAEIAPKYRDTVPIVGVAGLGEQKAMKEFVSEFELAGTPQLDDRSGALWRRFEVVEQSTFVVVDRDGRIVHQGFLDGESLTRQVDALARG
;
A
#
# COMPACT_ATOMS: atom_id res chain seq x y z
N MET A 1 -37.76 36.44 -9.50
CA MET A 1 -38.45 35.69 -8.45
C MET A 1 -37.44 34.82 -7.73
N ARG A 2 -37.11 35.16 -6.49
CA ARG A 2 -36.20 34.38 -5.61
C ARG A 2 -37.07 33.50 -4.71
N PRO A 3 -36.65 32.29 -4.35
CA PRO A 3 -36.98 31.75 -3.03
C PRO A 3 -35.72 31.39 -2.23
N LEU A 4 -35.53 32.02 -1.17
CA LEU A 4 -35.58 31.73 0.26
C LEU A 4 -34.82 30.47 0.73
N THR A 5 -33.71 30.74 1.34
CA THR A 5 -32.87 29.95 2.25
C THR A 5 -33.68 29.30 3.39
N ALA A 6 -33.42 28.01 3.64
CA ALA A 6 -33.75 27.37 4.92
C ALA A 6 -32.45 26.87 5.57
N ARG A 7 -31.99 27.64 6.53
CA ARG A 7 -30.93 27.36 7.47
C ARG A 7 -31.48 26.39 8.52
N ARG A 8 -31.00 25.15 8.58
CA ARG A 8 -31.25 24.25 9.74
C ARG A 8 -30.04 24.25 10.64
N LEU A 9 -30.20 24.86 11.79
CA LEU A 9 -29.36 24.75 12.98
C LEU A 9 -29.55 23.33 13.56
N VAL A 10 -28.48 22.59 13.71
CA VAL A 10 -28.45 21.36 14.53
C VAL A 10 -27.55 21.64 15.72
N THR A 11 -28.18 21.64 16.86
CA THR A 11 -27.62 21.85 18.18
C THR A 11 -26.78 20.66 18.62
N ALA A 12 -25.54 20.92 19.06
CA ALA A 12 -24.67 19.94 19.67
C ALA A 12 -25.10 19.66 21.11
N ALA A 13 -25.31 18.41 21.45
CA ALA A 13 -25.44 17.95 22.84
C ALA A 13 -24.12 17.29 23.25
N VAL A 14 -23.44 17.93 24.20
CA VAL A 14 -22.25 17.43 24.89
C VAL A 14 -22.73 16.57 26.06
N LEU A 15 -22.40 15.27 26.07
CA LEU A 15 -22.52 14.40 27.23
C LEU A 15 -21.11 14.14 27.79
N ALA A 16 -20.83 14.73 28.95
CA ALA A 16 -19.67 14.41 29.75
C ALA A 16 -20.01 13.21 30.66
N VAL A 17 -19.23 12.13 30.58
CA VAL A 17 -19.27 11.04 31.55
C VAL A 17 -17.95 11.03 32.31
N THR A 18 -18.02 11.37 33.56
CA THR A 18 -16.94 11.26 34.57
C THR A 18 -17.08 9.94 35.33
N LEU A 19 -16.00 9.18 35.46
CA LEU A 19 -15.90 8.05 36.37
C LEU A 19 -14.71 8.24 37.32
N PRO A 20 -14.90 8.07 38.64
CA PRO A 20 -13.83 8.15 39.60
C PRO A 20 -13.16 6.81 39.88
N GLY A 21 -11.93 6.92 40.34
CA GLY A 21 -10.96 5.94 40.67
C GLY A 21 -11.24 4.95 41.79
N ALA A 22 -10.30 4.04 41.93
CA ALA A 22 -9.91 3.48 43.23
C ALA A 22 -8.50 2.91 43.17
N ALA A 23 -7.67 3.42 44.03
CA ALA A 23 -6.35 2.92 44.35
C ALA A 23 -6.48 1.69 45.27
N SER A 24 -5.57 0.71 45.15
CA SER A 24 -5.25 -0.17 46.27
C SER A 24 -3.79 -0.58 46.20
N CYS A 25 -3.03 -0.10 47.20
CA CYS A 25 -1.71 -0.55 47.56
C CYS A 25 -1.82 -1.82 48.41
N ALA A 26 -0.94 -2.77 48.23
CA ALA A 26 -0.54 -3.72 49.25
C ALA A 26 0.93 -4.04 49.12
N VAL A 27 1.70 -3.56 50.09
CA VAL A 27 3.09 -3.89 50.40
C VAL A 27 3.10 -5.06 51.35
N GLY A 28 4.02 -6.00 51.13
CA GLY A 28 4.39 -7.00 52.15
C GLY A 28 5.74 -7.64 51.83
N PRO A 29 6.72 -7.50 52.70
CA PRO A 29 8.02 -8.15 52.53
C PRO A 29 8.15 -9.44 53.34
N GLU A 30 8.86 -10.41 52.89
CA GLU A 30 9.58 -11.41 53.69
C GLU A 30 10.32 -12.35 52.76
N ARG A 31 11.52 -12.53 52.90
CA ARG A 31 12.62 -13.00 53.73
C ARG A 31 13.41 -14.07 53.02
N ALA A 32 14.69 -13.90 53.12
CA ALA A 32 15.77 -14.64 52.44
C ALA A 32 15.99 -16.09 52.93
N THR A 33 16.60 -16.84 52.04
CA THR A 33 17.72 -17.82 52.11
C THR A 33 17.42 -19.27 52.50
N PRO A 34 18.30 -20.26 52.20
CA PRO A 34 19.54 -20.27 51.41
C PRO A 34 19.76 -21.46 50.47
N VAL A 35 20.75 -21.31 49.58
CA VAL A 35 21.75 -22.27 49.09
C VAL A 35 21.32 -23.71 48.69
N GLY A 36 21.32 -23.95 47.41
CA GLY A 36 21.52 -25.23 46.79
C GLY A 36 22.39 -25.06 45.53
N ALA A 37 23.64 -25.42 45.65
CA ALA A 37 24.55 -25.48 44.53
C ALA A 37 24.14 -26.63 43.61
N VAL A 38 23.73 -26.28 42.37
CA VAL A 38 23.53 -27.22 41.29
C VAL A 38 24.53 -26.91 40.19
N ALA A 39 25.33 -27.94 39.85
CA ALA A 39 26.36 -27.93 38.84
C ALA A 39 25.88 -27.42 37.46
N PRO A 40 26.74 -26.76 36.68
CA PRO A 40 26.39 -26.34 35.33
C PRO A 40 26.25 -27.56 34.43
N ALA A 41 25.06 -27.72 33.85
CA ALA A 41 24.84 -28.63 32.73
C ALA A 41 25.62 -28.12 31.52
N PRO A 42 26.19 -29.01 30.69
CA PRO A 42 26.93 -28.61 29.50
C PRO A 42 26.00 -27.89 28.52
N ALA A 43 26.38 -26.69 28.13
CA ALA A 43 25.73 -25.93 27.09
C ALA A 43 25.70 -26.73 25.78
N ALA A 44 24.53 -27.15 25.34
CA ALA A 44 24.36 -27.68 24.01
C ALA A 44 24.69 -26.56 23.02
N SER A 45 25.83 -26.70 22.35
CA SER A 45 26.18 -25.86 21.19
C SER A 45 25.09 -26.01 20.14
N ALA A 46 24.21 -25.04 20.07
CA ALA A 46 23.32 -24.90 18.92
C ALA A 46 24.21 -24.62 17.70
N SER A 47 24.40 -25.64 16.87
CA SER A 47 24.98 -25.49 15.53
C SER A 47 24.10 -24.53 14.77
N ALA A 48 24.52 -23.28 14.66
CA ALA A 48 23.93 -22.33 13.73
C ALA A 48 24.19 -22.88 12.33
N SER A 49 23.15 -23.39 11.70
CA SER A 49 23.19 -23.75 10.29
C SER A 49 23.55 -22.45 9.51
N PRO A 50 24.60 -22.48 8.66
CA PRO A 50 24.96 -21.30 7.91
C PRO A 50 23.76 -20.91 7.03
N ALA A 51 23.25 -19.68 7.23
CA ALA A 51 22.24 -19.11 6.36
C ALA A 51 22.77 -19.15 4.92
N ALA A 52 22.03 -19.79 4.03
CA ALA A 52 22.36 -19.82 2.63
C ALA A 52 22.59 -18.39 2.13
N PRO A 53 23.57 -18.12 1.26
CA PRO A 53 23.81 -16.78 0.74
C PRO A 53 22.54 -16.29 0.05
N VAL A 54 21.97 -15.19 0.56
CA VAL A 54 20.87 -14.49 -0.08
C VAL A 54 21.45 -13.87 -1.35
N VAL A 55 21.31 -14.58 -2.47
CA VAL A 55 21.63 -14.03 -3.79
C VAL A 55 20.66 -12.85 -3.98
N PRO A 56 21.16 -11.62 -4.18
CA PRO A 56 20.26 -10.48 -4.41
C PRO A 56 19.39 -10.80 -5.61
N ALA A 57 18.08 -10.74 -5.42
CA ALA A 57 17.12 -11.00 -6.49
C ALA A 57 17.45 -10.08 -7.66
N ARG A 58 17.70 -10.66 -8.83
CA ARG A 58 17.96 -9.89 -10.05
C ARG A 58 16.73 -9.04 -10.34
N VAL A 59 16.90 -7.72 -10.43
CA VAL A 59 15.82 -6.82 -10.80
C VAL A 59 15.36 -7.16 -12.22
N PRO A 60 14.09 -7.54 -12.41
CA PRO A 60 13.56 -7.78 -13.75
C PRO A 60 13.56 -6.48 -14.57
N GLU A 61 13.69 -6.60 -15.88
CA GLU A 61 13.69 -5.42 -16.76
C GLU A 61 12.39 -4.61 -16.62
N THR A 62 11.24 -5.27 -16.50
CA THR A 62 9.94 -4.64 -16.26
C THR A 62 9.92 -3.71 -15.05
N LEU A 63 10.70 -4.01 -14.01
CA LEU A 63 10.85 -3.22 -12.79
C LEU A 63 12.15 -2.38 -12.75
N SER A 64 12.94 -2.38 -13.83
CA SER A 64 14.18 -1.60 -13.92
C SER A 64 13.90 -0.17 -14.41
N PHE A 65 13.15 0.59 -13.60
CA PHE A 65 12.89 2.01 -13.86
C PHE A 65 12.80 2.82 -12.57
N THR A 66 12.99 4.12 -12.72
CA THR A 66 12.79 5.13 -11.67
C THR A 66 11.81 6.19 -12.15
N ALA A 67 11.09 6.80 -11.23
CA ALA A 67 10.16 7.88 -11.50
C ALA A 67 10.10 8.85 -10.32
N LYS A 68 9.26 9.87 -10.40
CA LYS A 68 8.85 10.69 -9.26
C LYS A 68 7.36 10.47 -9.02
N THR A 69 6.97 10.51 -7.76
CA THR A 69 5.55 10.58 -7.40
C THR A 69 4.99 11.97 -7.73
N LEU A 70 3.67 12.11 -7.72
CA LEU A 70 3.00 13.42 -7.87
C LEU A 70 3.46 14.45 -6.83
N ASP A 71 3.97 14.00 -5.68
CA ASP A 71 4.54 14.87 -4.64
C ASP A 71 6.02 15.17 -4.83
N GLY A 72 6.63 14.62 -5.88
CA GLY A 72 8.05 14.83 -6.22
C GLY A 72 9.02 13.88 -5.52
N THR A 73 8.54 12.95 -4.69
CA THR A 73 9.37 11.92 -4.04
C THR A 73 9.96 10.96 -5.08
N ALA A 74 11.22 10.62 -4.92
CA ALA A 74 11.85 9.63 -5.78
C ALA A 74 11.26 8.24 -5.56
N PHE A 75 10.97 7.54 -6.66
CA PHE A 75 10.44 6.18 -6.67
C PHE A 75 11.35 5.27 -7.50
N SER A 76 11.62 4.07 -7.00
CA SER A 76 12.35 3.02 -7.70
C SER A 76 11.54 1.75 -7.74
N ALA A 77 11.14 1.30 -8.92
CA ALA A 77 10.42 0.04 -9.09
C ALA A 77 11.28 -1.18 -8.75
N ALA A 78 12.61 -1.05 -8.80
CA ALA A 78 13.53 -2.10 -8.38
C ALA A 78 13.33 -2.55 -6.92
N ALA A 79 12.83 -1.67 -6.05
CA ALA A 79 12.49 -2.00 -4.66
C ALA A 79 11.31 -3.00 -4.54
N LEU A 80 10.57 -3.21 -5.61
CA LEU A 80 9.45 -4.15 -5.68
C LEU A 80 9.83 -5.51 -6.27
N ALA A 81 11.09 -5.70 -6.67
CA ALA A 81 11.57 -6.96 -7.25
C ALA A 81 11.35 -8.15 -6.29
N GLY A 82 10.92 -9.28 -6.86
CA GLY A 82 10.59 -10.49 -6.10
C GLY A 82 9.15 -10.52 -5.56
N LYS A 83 8.36 -9.48 -5.82
CA LYS A 83 6.92 -9.45 -5.53
C LYS A 83 6.13 -9.32 -6.82
N PRO A 84 4.90 -9.86 -6.88
CA PRO A 84 3.96 -9.45 -7.93
C PRO A 84 3.65 -7.96 -7.76
N VAL A 85 3.45 -7.23 -8.85
CA VAL A 85 3.18 -5.79 -8.84
C VAL A 85 2.04 -5.47 -9.80
N VAL A 86 1.16 -4.58 -9.41
CA VAL A 86 0.14 -4.02 -10.29
C VAL A 86 0.47 -2.57 -10.60
N LEU A 87 0.64 -2.24 -11.88
CA LEU A 87 0.73 -0.88 -12.37
C LEU A 87 -0.62 -0.48 -12.95
N TRP A 88 -1.20 0.61 -12.46
CA TRP A 88 -2.48 1.13 -12.91
C TRP A 88 -2.28 2.45 -13.67
N PHE A 89 -2.52 2.44 -14.96
CA PHE A 89 -2.37 3.58 -15.86
C PHE A 89 -3.70 4.34 -15.97
N TRP A 90 -3.72 5.58 -15.47
CA TRP A 90 -4.94 6.37 -15.32
C TRP A 90 -4.76 7.84 -15.71
N ALA A 91 -5.88 8.50 -15.99
CA ALA A 91 -5.95 9.93 -16.29
C ALA A 91 -7.02 10.62 -15.42
N PRO A 92 -6.81 11.89 -15.00
CA PRO A 92 -7.71 12.56 -14.06
C PRO A 92 -9.11 12.87 -14.59
N TRP A 93 -9.30 12.88 -15.89
CA TRP A 93 -10.57 13.13 -16.56
C TRP A 93 -11.32 11.84 -16.95
N CYS A 94 -10.80 10.68 -16.61
CA CYS A 94 -11.31 9.39 -17.06
C CYS A 94 -12.36 8.83 -16.08
N ALA A 95 -13.64 8.79 -16.51
CA ALA A 95 -14.71 8.26 -15.68
C ALA A 95 -14.54 6.78 -15.28
N THR A 96 -14.02 5.96 -16.19
CA THR A 96 -13.70 4.54 -15.89
C THR A 96 -12.61 4.42 -14.86
N CYS A 97 -11.57 5.29 -14.93
CA CYS A 97 -10.52 5.32 -13.91
C CYS A 97 -11.08 5.73 -12.54
N ALA A 98 -12.06 6.64 -12.49
CA ALA A 98 -12.74 7.01 -11.26
C ALA A 98 -13.48 5.82 -10.63
N SER A 99 -14.14 4.99 -11.43
CA SER A 99 -14.76 3.74 -10.94
C SER A 99 -13.73 2.75 -10.40
N GLN A 100 -12.57 2.62 -11.06
CA GLN A 100 -11.47 1.75 -10.62
C GLN A 100 -10.80 2.29 -9.34
N ALA A 101 -10.73 3.61 -9.18
CA ALA A 101 -10.08 4.28 -8.06
C ALA A 101 -10.65 3.85 -6.70
N TRP A 102 -11.96 3.69 -6.58
CA TRP A 102 -12.60 3.20 -5.36
C TRP A 102 -12.10 1.80 -4.97
N THR A 103 -12.01 0.89 -5.94
CA THR A 103 -11.47 -0.45 -5.67
C THR A 103 -9.98 -0.39 -5.31
N VAL A 104 -9.19 0.40 -6.04
CA VAL A 104 -7.76 0.57 -5.75
C VAL A 104 -7.56 1.13 -4.34
N ALA A 105 -8.31 2.17 -3.94
CA ALA A 105 -8.24 2.75 -2.60
C ALA A 105 -8.56 1.72 -1.51
N GLU A 106 -9.55 0.86 -1.77
CA GLU A 106 -9.95 -0.19 -0.82
C GLU A 106 -8.91 -1.30 -0.67
N ILE A 107 -8.38 -1.82 -1.80
CA ILE A 107 -7.55 -3.03 -1.76
C ILE A 107 -6.05 -2.75 -1.60
N ALA A 108 -5.53 -1.65 -2.14
CA ALA A 108 -4.09 -1.38 -2.12
C ALA A 108 -3.46 -1.38 -0.71
N PRO A 109 -4.10 -0.82 0.34
CA PRO A 109 -3.57 -0.90 1.70
C PRO A 109 -3.49 -2.34 2.24
N LYS A 110 -4.42 -3.21 1.85
CA LYS A 110 -4.50 -4.62 2.30
C LYS A 110 -3.35 -5.45 1.72
N TYR A 111 -2.95 -5.16 0.47
CA TYR A 111 -1.95 -5.94 -0.28
C TYR A 111 -0.61 -5.25 -0.43
N ARG A 112 -0.38 -4.11 0.23
CA ARG A 112 0.83 -3.28 0.13
C ARG A 112 2.14 -4.08 0.22
N ASP A 113 2.19 -5.08 1.10
CA ASP A 113 3.41 -5.84 1.36
C ASP A 113 3.53 -7.10 0.50
N THR A 114 2.45 -7.58 -0.09
CA THR A 114 2.40 -8.81 -0.90
C THR A 114 2.24 -8.55 -2.40
N VAL A 115 1.33 -7.69 -2.78
CA VAL A 115 1.03 -7.31 -4.18
C VAL A 115 0.83 -5.78 -4.23
N PRO A 116 1.92 -4.98 -4.16
CA PRO A 116 1.80 -3.54 -4.21
C PRO A 116 1.14 -3.06 -5.51
N ILE A 117 0.22 -2.11 -5.37
CA ILE A 117 -0.41 -1.41 -6.48
C ILE A 117 0.24 -0.03 -6.60
N VAL A 118 0.62 0.38 -7.80
CA VAL A 118 1.26 1.66 -8.12
C VAL A 118 0.46 2.35 -9.23
N GLY A 119 -0.03 3.53 -8.97
CA GLY A 119 -0.67 4.36 -9.99
C GLY A 119 0.36 5.04 -10.90
N VAL A 120 0.09 5.07 -12.18
CA VAL A 120 0.89 5.77 -13.20
C VAL A 120 0.00 6.82 -13.85
N ALA A 121 0.05 8.04 -13.29
CA ALA A 121 -0.78 9.15 -13.72
C ALA A 121 -0.25 9.79 -15.00
N GLY A 122 -1.06 9.84 -16.03
CA GLY A 122 -0.72 10.43 -17.32
C GLY A 122 -1.84 11.29 -17.90
N LEU A 123 -1.63 11.82 -19.09
CA LEU A 123 -2.63 12.49 -19.93
C LEU A 123 -3.40 13.64 -19.24
N GLY A 124 -2.77 14.36 -18.32
CA GLY A 124 -3.39 15.48 -17.62
C GLY A 124 -2.38 16.36 -16.91
N GLU A 125 -2.87 17.43 -16.32
CA GLU A 125 -2.07 18.37 -15.53
C GLU A 125 -1.87 17.84 -14.09
N GLN A 126 -0.72 18.12 -13.50
CA GLN A 126 -0.38 17.65 -12.15
C GLN A 126 -1.42 18.05 -11.10
N LYS A 127 -1.98 19.26 -11.23
CA LYS A 127 -3.02 19.75 -10.32
C LYS A 127 -4.24 18.84 -10.36
N ALA A 128 -4.76 18.54 -11.55
CA ALA A 128 -5.91 17.66 -11.73
C ALA A 128 -5.64 16.23 -11.24
N MET A 129 -4.41 15.72 -11.44
CA MET A 129 -4.00 14.42 -10.90
C MET A 129 -4.00 14.41 -9.37
N LYS A 130 -3.50 15.46 -8.72
CA LYS A 130 -3.53 15.57 -7.24
C LYS A 130 -4.94 15.71 -6.70
N GLU A 131 -5.81 16.44 -7.40
CA GLU A 131 -7.24 16.54 -7.05
C GLU A 131 -7.91 15.17 -7.13
N PHE A 132 -7.67 14.40 -8.20
CA PHE A 132 -8.16 13.04 -8.35
C PHE A 132 -7.66 12.11 -7.21
N VAL A 133 -6.36 12.14 -6.88
CA VAL A 133 -5.80 11.36 -5.76
C VAL A 133 -6.48 11.71 -4.43
N SER A 134 -6.78 12.99 -4.21
CA SER A 134 -7.48 13.45 -2.99
C SER A 134 -8.95 13.04 -2.98
N GLU A 135 -9.63 13.16 -4.11
CA GLU A 135 -11.06 12.83 -4.25
C GLU A 135 -11.33 11.34 -3.98
N PHE A 136 -10.45 10.47 -4.48
CA PHE A 136 -10.61 9.01 -4.37
C PHE A 136 -9.77 8.38 -3.23
N GLU A 137 -9.23 9.17 -2.32
CA GLU A 137 -8.49 8.71 -1.13
C GLU A 137 -7.28 7.79 -1.46
N LEU A 138 -6.60 8.05 -2.58
CA LEU A 138 -5.50 7.24 -3.09
C LEU A 138 -4.13 7.53 -2.44
N ALA A 139 -4.06 8.36 -1.39
CA ALA A 139 -2.79 8.76 -0.75
C ALA A 139 -1.98 7.60 -0.18
N GLY A 140 -2.62 6.47 0.14
CA GLY A 140 -1.98 5.23 0.60
C GLY A 140 -1.28 4.42 -0.49
N THR A 141 -1.40 4.84 -1.76
CA THR A 141 -0.87 4.15 -2.95
C THR A 141 0.10 5.08 -3.66
N PRO A 142 1.34 4.65 -3.99
CA PRO A 142 2.27 5.46 -4.77
C PRO A 142 1.64 5.88 -6.11
N GLN A 143 1.63 7.18 -6.40
CA GLN A 143 1.10 7.75 -7.64
C GLN A 143 2.24 8.41 -8.41
N LEU A 144 2.67 7.81 -9.51
CA LEU A 144 3.79 8.28 -10.33
C LEU A 144 3.32 9.39 -11.28
N ASP A 145 4.13 10.45 -11.39
CA ASP A 145 3.94 11.54 -12.33
C ASP A 145 4.52 11.16 -13.70
N ASP A 146 3.69 10.64 -14.57
CA ASP A 146 4.10 10.32 -15.93
C ASP A 146 3.46 11.24 -16.99
N ARG A 147 3.39 12.54 -16.70
CA ARG A 147 2.92 13.55 -17.67
C ARG A 147 3.71 13.52 -18.97
N SER A 148 4.96 13.08 -18.94
CA SER A 148 5.80 12.90 -20.14
C SER A 148 5.40 11.69 -20.98
N GLY A 149 4.63 10.75 -20.42
CA GLY A 149 4.25 9.49 -21.03
C GLY A 149 5.40 8.50 -21.18
N ALA A 150 6.46 8.63 -20.40
CA ALA A 150 7.65 7.76 -20.52
C ALA A 150 7.32 6.31 -20.10
N LEU A 151 6.61 6.13 -19.00
CA LEU A 151 6.17 4.81 -18.53
C LEU A 151 5.04 4.26 -19.41
N TRP A 152 4.09 5.10 -19.84
CA TRP A 152 3.07 4.69 -20.78
C TRP A 152 3.68 4.09 -22.05
N ARG A 153 4.68 4.73 -22.65
CA ARG A 153 5.40 4.18 -23.82
C ARG A 153 6.21 2.94 -23.49
N ARG A 154 6.88 2.91 -22.31
CA ARG A 154 7.68 1.76 -21.89
C ARG A 154 6.86 0.49 -21.78
N PHE A 155 5.64 0.59 -21.29
CA PHE A 155 4.71 -0.53 -21.12
C PHE A 155 3.73 -0.68 -22.30
N GLU A 156 3.95 0.07 -23.38
CA GLU A 156 3.10 0.04 -24.58
C GLU A 156 1.62 0.26 -24.29
N VAL A 157 1.32 1.07 -23.23
CA VAL A 157 -0.04 1.41 -22.86
C VAL A 157 -0.54 2.53 -23.75
N VAL A 158 -1.62 2.27 -24.49
CA VAL A 158 -2.19 3.19 -25.48
C VAL A 158 -3.47 3.89 -24.99
N GLU A 159 -4.07 3.38 -23.91
CA GLU A 159 -5.29 3.94 -23.34
C GLU A 159 -5.28 3.91 -21.81
N GLN A 160 -5.99 4.83 -21.20
CA GLN A 160 -6.20 4.87 -19.75
C GLN A 160 -7.11 3.72 -19.28
N SER A 161 -7.23 3.55 -17.96
CA SER A 161 -7.93 2.42 -17.32
C SER A 161 -7.26 1.07 -17.54
N THR A 162 -5.98 1.08 -17.92
CA THR A 162 -5.19 -0.12 -18.16
C THR A 162 -4.45 -0.55 -16.90
N PHE A 163 -4.55 -1.81 -16.57
CA PHE A 163 -3.69 -2.47 -15.58
C PHE A 163 -2.62 -3.31 -16.28
N VAL A 164 -1.39 -3.19 -15.79
CA VAL A 164 -0.28 -4.08 -16.13
C VAL A 164 0.08 -4.85 -14.87
N VAL A 165 -0.11 -6.16 -14.89
CA VAL A 165 0.17 -7.05 -13.77
C VAL A 165 1.46 -7.80 -14.05
N VAL A 166 2.42 -7.65 -13.16
CA VAL A 166 3.74 -8.27 -13.22
C VAL A 166 3.83 -9.34 -12.14
N ASP A 167 4.26 -10.54 -12.48
CA ASP A 167 4.49 -11.63 -11.52
C ASP A 167 5.81 -11.46 -10.75
N ARG A 168 6.11 -12.38 -9.82
CA ARG A 168 7.35 -12.37 -9.01
C ARG A 168 8.62 -12.46 -9.82
N ASP A 169 8.54 -13.09 -11.00
CA ASP A 169 9.67 -13.26 -11.91
C ASP A 169 9.85 -12.04 -12.84
N GLY A 170 8.94 -11.06 -12.75
CA GLY A 170 8.97 -9.87 -13.58
C GLY A 170 8.31 -10.05 -14.95
N ARG A 171 7.50 -11.10 -15.15
CA ARG A 171 6.75 -11.28 -16.39
C ARG A 171 5.42 -10.55 -16.32
N ILE A 172 5.02 -9.91 -17.40
CA ILE A 172 3.69 -9.35 -17.53
C ILE A 172 2.71 -10.51 -17.76
N VAL A 173 1.79 -10.70 -16.80
CA VAL A 173 0.78 -11.78 -16.81
C VAL A 173 -0.62 -11.27 -17.17
N HIS A 174 -0.81 -9.94 -17.16
CA HIS A 174 -2.02 -9.28 -17.64
C HIS A 174 -1.67 -7.86 -18.10
N GLN A 175 -2.26 -7.43 -19.20
CA GLN A 175 -2.25 -6.05 -19.65
C GLN A 175 -3.60 -5.71 -20.30
N GLY A 176 -4.31 -4.76 -19.73
CA GLY A 176 -5.62 -4.33 -20.22
C GLY A 176 -6.53 -3.84 -19.12
N PHE A 177 -7.79 -3.68 -19.48
CA PHE A 177 -8.84 -3.27 -18.56
C PHE A 177 -9.16 -4.38 -17.54
N LEU A 178 -9.35 -3.97 -16.28
CA LEU A 178 -9.97 -4.79 -15.23
C LEU A 178 -11.04 -3.96 -14.54
N ASP A 179 -12.23 -4.53 -14.35
CA ASP A 179 -13.20 -3.97 -13.41
C ASP A 179 -12.77 -4.26 -11.96
N GLY A 180 -13.47 -3.67 -10.99
CA GLY A 180 -13.11 -3.79 -9.57
C GLY A 180 -13.10 -5.22 -9.07
N GLU A 181 -14.05 -6.05 -9.49
CA GLU A 181 -14.13 -7.46 -9.08
C GLU A 181 -12.98 -8.28 -9.68
N SER A 182 -12.70 -8.08 -10.96
CA SER A 182 -11.60 -8.77 -11.67
C SER A 182 -10.24 -8.36 -11.11
N LEU A 183 -10.05 -7.08 -10.80
CA LEU A 183 -8.84 -6.58 -10.14
C LEU A 183 -8.65 -7.24 -8.78
N THR A 184 -9.68 -7.29 -7.95
CA THR A 184 -9.63 -7.91 -6.62
C THR A 184 -9.28 -9.39 -6.71
N ARG A 185 -9.94 -10.15 -7.59
CA ARG A 185 -9.63 -11.57 -7.81
C ARG A 185 -8.20 -11.80 -8.27
N GLN A 186 -7.70 -10.94 -9.17
CA GLN A 186 -6.32 -11.03 -9.67
C GLN A 186 -5.30 -10.79 -8.56
N VAL A 187 -5.49 -9.75 -7.75
CA VAL A 187 -4.61 -9.42 -6.62
C VAL A 187 -4.66 -10.52 -5.56
N ASP A 188 -5.84 -11.03 -5.22
CA ASP A 188 -6.03 -12.15 -4.30
C ASP A 188 -5.29 -13.42 -4.76
N ALA A 189 -5.37 -13.75 -6.03
CA ALA A 189 -4.69 -14.91 -6.61
C ALA A 189 -3.16 -14.78 -6.50
N LEU A 190 -2.63 -13.59 -6.83
CA LEU A 190 -1.20 -13.30 -6.74
C LEU A 190 -0.67 -13.28 -5.31
N ALA A 191 -1.50 -12.85 -4.35
CA ALA A 191 -1.10 -12.82 -2.94
C ALA A 191 -1.00 -14.22 -2.31
N ARG A 192 -1.72 -15.22 -2.85
CA ARG A 192 -1.70 -16.62 -2.37
C ARG A 192 -0.63 -17.50 -3.02
N GLY A 193 -0.14 -17.15 -4.19
CA GLY A 193 0.90 -17.86 -4.93
C GLY A 193 2.28 -17.39 -4.54
#